data_3b7c14cf0466cf6de7ec5f2310b8440c
#
_entry.id   3b7c14cf0466cf6de7ec5f2310b8440c
#
_cell.length_a   1.000
_cell.length_b   1.000
_cell.length_c   1.000
_cell.angle_alpha   90.00
_cell.angle_beta   90.00
_cell.angle_gamma   90.00
#
_symmetry.space_group_name_H-M   'P 1'
#
loop_
_entity.id
_entity.type
_entity.pdbx_description
1 polymer ?
#
loop_
_entity_poly.entity_id
_entity_poly.type
_entity_poly.pdbx_seq_one_letter_code
_entity_poly.pdbx_strand_id
1 'polypeptide(L)'
;MFRFRRIAAHPKTDDLRVFLSSGTTSSERSVHAYGDLALYDAAARASARHMLFPDVEKMRLVILAPHEDEAPSSSLEYMLARFADWFGTQCTWVWRDGALDLELLTEVLRQAEASKEAVAVLGTSFAFVHVEDGLGDRRFELAPGSRVMQTGGYKGRSREVDPEVLLDAIAARLGVGTPRIINEFGATELSSQMYETTLRDDIGGALGPRRLWVPPWVRATPVDPDTLQPVHGETVGILRIDDTANLDSVCCIQTADLARRLDDGIVVLGRAPGAPPRGCSLAADQALGAQ
;
A
#
# COMPACT_ATOMS: atom_id res chain seq x y z
N MET A 1 1.63 14.23 16.88
CA MET A 1 1.23 13.65 18.17
C MET A 1 2.02 12.36 18.42
N PHE A 2 1.87 11.31 17.63
CA PHE A 2 2.53 10.00 17.78
C PHE A 2 4.06 10.00 17.80
N ARG A 3 4.72 11.06 17.34
CA ARG A 3 6.18 11.24 17.41
C ARG A 3 6.67 11.64 18.81
N PHE A 4 5.81 12.22 19.62
CA PHE A 4 6.18 12.83 20.90
C PHE A 4 5.74 12.01 22.12
N ARG A 5 4.83 11.09 21.92
CA ARG A 5 4.36 10.21 23.00
C ARG A 5 3.72 8.94 22.43
N ARG A 6 3.88 7.86 23.16
CA ARG A 6 3.11 6.63 22.91
C ARG A 6 1.62 6.91 23.16
N ILE A 7 0.78 6.51 22.21
CA ILE A 7 -0.67 6.53 22.33
C ILE A 7 -1.14 5.11 22.08
N ALA A 8 -1.58 4.43 23.13
CA ALA A 8 -2.13 3.09 23.07
C ALA A 8 -3.17 2.92 24.18
N ALA A 9 -4.17 2.08 23.93
CA ALA A 9 -5.25 1.78 24.88
C ALA A 9 -4.84 0.77 25.96
N HIS A 10 -3.63 0.22 25.87
CA HIS A 10 -3.09 -0.79 26.79
C HIS A 10 -1.73 -0.34 27.38
N PRO A 11 -1.29 -0.89 28.51
CA PRO A 11 0.02 -0.59 29.09
C PRO A 11 1.15 -1.12 28.21
N LYS A 12 2.34 -0.54 28.31
CA LYS A 12 3.50 -0.91 27.49
C LYS A 12 3.95 -2.37 27.67
N THR A 13 3.67 -2.94 28.84
CA THR A 13 3.98 -4.34 29.15
C THR A 13 3.21 -5.33 28.28
N ASP A 14 2.10 -4.88 27.69
CA ASP A 14 1.19 -5.69 26.90
C ASP A 14 1.36 -5.44 25.39
N ASP A 15 2.43 -4.71 24.99
CA ASP A 15 2.77 -4.48 23.59
C ASP A 15 3.15 -5.84 22.94
N LEU A 16 2.27 -6.35 22.09
CA LEU A 16 2.52 -7.54 21.27
C LEU A 16 3.39 -7.18 20.06
N ARG A 17 3.08 -6.07 19.41
CA ARG A 17 3.79 -5.57 18.22
C ARG A 17 3.87 -4.04 18.26
N VAL A 18 4.99 -3.52 17.74
CA VAL A 18 5.19 -2.07 17.61
C VAL A 18 5.58 -1.76 16.17
N PHE A 19 4.76 -0.95 15.51
CA PHE A 19 5.11 -0.41 14.19
C PHE A 19 5.63 1.02 14.31
N LEU A 20 6.59 1.36 13.45
CA LEU A 20 7.22 2.67 13.39
C LEU A 20 6.95 3.29 12.03
N SER A 21 6.48 4.55 12.03
CA SER A 21 6.30 5.25 10.76
C SER A 21 7.64 5.55 10.08
N SER A 22 7.59 5.71 8.74
CA SER A 22 8.71 6.14 7.94
C SER A 22 9.02 7.63 8.21
N GLY A 23 9.87 7.94 9.19
CA GLY A 23 10.33 9.30 9.45
C GLY A 23 11.33 9.76 8.37
N THR A 24 10.96 10.76 7.55
CA THR A 24 11.84 11.25 6.46
C THR A 24 12.70 12.46 6.84
N THR A 25 12.41 13.16 7.92
CA THR A 25 13.06 14.45 8.22
C THR A 25 13.45 14.68 9.68
N SER A 26 13.07 13.82 10.60
CA SER A 26 13.46 13.96 12.02
C SER A 26 13.88 12.60 12.57
N SER A 27 14.79 12.64 13.54
CA SER A 27 15.27 11.46 14.28
C SER A 27 14.17 10.69 15.04
N GLU A 28 12.95 11.22 15.07
CA GLU A 28 11.82 10.67 15.82
C GLU A 28 10.75 10.13 14.90
N ARG A 29 10.62 8.80 14.89
CA ARG A 29 9.53 8.07 14.22
C ARG A 29 8.29 8.06 15.10
N SER A 30 7.09 8.09 14.50
CA SER A 30 5.88 7.82 15.26
C SER A 30 5.81 6.35 15.65
N VAL A 31 5.31 6.09 16.87
CA VAL A 31 5.26 4.75 17.47
C VAL A 31 3.80 4.31 17.59
N HIS A 32 3.47 3.17 17.03
CA HIS A 32 2.13 2.58 17.00
C HIS A 32 2.20 1.17 17.61
N ALA A 33 1.72 1.05 18.83
CA ALA A 33 1.77 -0.19 19.61
C ALA A 33 0.44 -0.90 19.55
N TYR A 34 0.49 -2.20 19.35
CA TYR A 34 -0.65 -3.12 19.32
C TYR A 34 -0.53 -4.16 20.43
N GLY A 35 -1.57 -4.30 21.24
CA GLY A 35 -1.72 -5.38 22.23
C GLY A 35 -2.35 -6.62 21.61
N ASP A 36 -3.07 -6.44 20.49
CA ASP A 36 -3.67 -7.51 19.70
C ASP A 36 -3.72 -7.11 18.21
N LEU A 37 -3.40 -8.03 17.33
CA LEU A 37 -3.43 -7.82 15.89
C LEU A 37 -4.65 -8.45 15.19
N ALA A 38 -5.56 -9.09 15.93
CA ALA A 38 -6.69 -9.80 15.34
C ALA A 38 -7.60 -8.90 14.49
N LEU A 39 -7.88 -7.67 14.94
CA LEU A 39 -8.67 -6.71 14.15
C LEU A 39 -7.90 -6.17 12.96
N TYR A 40 -6.59 -5.92 13.10
CA TYR A 40 -5.74 -5.55 11.97
C TYR A 40 -5.76 -6.64 10.90
N ASP A 41 -5.54 -7.89 11.29
CA ASP A 41 -5.52 -9.05 10.38
C ASP A 41 -6.89 -9.27 9.73
N ALA A 42 -7.97 -9.17 10.50
CA ALA A 42 -9.33 -9.31 9.97
C ALA A 42 -9.65 -8.22 8.93
N ALA A 43 -9.32 -6.96 9.22
CA ALA A 43 -9.53 -5.82 8.32
C ALA A 43 -8.68 -5.95 7.05
N ALA A 44 -7.38 -6.25 7.19
CA ALA A 44 -6.46 -6.42 6.07
C ALA A 44 -6.89 -7.58 5.16
N ARG A 45 -7.24 -8.74 5.76
CA ARG A 45 -7.70 -9.90 5.01
C ARG A 45 -9.01 -9.63 4.28
N ALA A 46 -9.98 -8.99 4.92
CA ALA A 46 -11.28 -8.70 4.32
C ALA A 46 -11.15 -7.70 3.17
N SER A 47 -10.38 -6.62 3.36
CA SER A 47 -10.15 -5.61 2.32
C SER A 47 -9.41 -6.19 1.11
N ALA A 48 -8.32 -6.92 1.32
CA ALA A 48 -7.57 -7.56 0.25
C ALA A 48 -8.39 -8.63 -0.47
N ARG A 49 -9.17 -9.46 0.25
CA ARG A 49 -10.09 -10.43 -0.36
C ARG A 49 -11.10 -9.74 -1.27
N HIS A 50 -11.64 -8.61 -0.86
CA HIS A 50 -12.69 -7.92 -1.60
C HIS A 50 -12.16 -7.16 -2.82
N MET A 51 -10.95 -6.61 -2.75
CA MET A 51 -10.44 -5.66 -3.74
C MET A 51 -9.24 -6.16 -4.54
N LEU A 52 -8.34 -6.94 -3.92
CA LEU A 52 -7.13 -7.42 -4.57
C LEU A 52 -7.24 -8.88 -5.04
N PHE A 53 -8.02 -9.71 -4.34
CA PHE A 53 -8.24 -11.12 -4.66
C PHE A 53 -9.72 -11.50 -4.80
N PRO A 54 -10.57 -10.71 -5.53
CA PRO A 54 -12.02 -10.95 -5.56
C PRO A 54 -12.42 -12.23 -6.33
N ASP A 55 -11.59 -12.65 -7.26
CA ASP A 55 -11.84 -13.74 -8.24
C ASP A 55 -11.03 -15.00 -7.97
N VAL A 56 -10.10 -14.99 -7.02
CA VAL A 56 -9.23 -16.15 -6.71
C VAL A 56 -9.08 -16.34 -5.20
N GLU A 57 -8.98 -17.58 -4.74
CA GLU A 57 -8.68 -17.85 -3.33
C GLU A 57 -7.21 -17.66 -3.00
N LYS A 58 -6.34 -18.21 -3.87
CA LYS A 58 -4.89 -18.14 -3.77
C LYS A 58 -4.26 -18.01 -5.14
N MET A 59 -3.09 -17.37 -5.20
CA MET A 59 -2.31 -17.28 -6.43
C MET A 59 -0.82 -17.13 -6.08
N ARG A 60 0.05 -17.24 -7.08
CA ARG A 60 1.49 -16.98 -6.93
C ARG A 60 1.71 -15.50 -6.60
N LEU A 61 2.54 -15.21 -5.58
CA LEU A 61 2.89 -13.86 -5.17
C LEU A 61 4.37 -13.57 -5.42
N VAL A 62 4.66 -12.41 -5.98
CA VAL A 62 6.01 -11.86 -6.14
C VAL A 62 6.04 -10.55 -5.34
N ILE A 63 6.87 -10.49 -4.31
CA ILE A 63 6.84 -9.41 -3.32
C ILE A 63 8.13 -8.59 -3.41
N LEU A 64 7.97 -7.29 -3.76
CA LEU A 64 9.05 -6.32 -3.95
C LEU A 64 9.36 -5.60 -2.63
N ALA A 65 9.61 -6.34 -1.58
CA ALA A 65 9.89 -5.82 -0.25
C ALA A 65 10.73 -6.82 0.55
N PRO A 66 11.43 -6.40 1.63
CA PRO A 66 12.02 -7.33 2.59
C PRO A 66 10.94 -8.15 3.30
N HIS A 67 11.32 -9.33 3.80
CA HIS A 67 10.44 -10.10 4.67
C HIS A 67 10.25 -9.40 6.04
N GLU A 68 9.13 -9.68 6.72
CA GLU A 68 8.84 -9.03 8.02
C GLU A 68 9.93 -9.27 9.09
N ASP A 69 10.67 -10.36 9.01
CA ASP A 69 11.79 -10.65 9.94
C ASP A 69 12.96 -9.67 9.76
N GLU A 70 13.16 -9.15 8.54
CA GLU A 70 14.17 -8.14 8.24
C GLU A 70 13.68 -6.72 8.57
N ALA A 71 12.37 -6.52 8.63
CA ALA A 71 11.73 -5.22 8.89
C ALA A 71 10.62 -5.33 9.96
N PRO A 72 10.91 -5.82 11.18
CA PRO A 72 9.89 -6.17 12.17
C PRO A 72 9.06 -4.99 12.68
N SER A 73 9.52 -3.76 12.45
CA SER A 73 8.80 -2.54 12.84
C SER A 73 7.96 -1.95 11.72
N SER A 74 7.85 -2.60 10.58
CA SER A 74 7.06 -2.10 9.45
C SER A 74 5.68 -2.77 9.40
N SER A 75 4.63 -1.94 9.32
CA SER A 75 3.27 -2.43 9.15
C SER A 75 3.02 -2.96 7.73
N LEU A 76 3.73 -2.44 6.73
CA LEU A 76 3.61 -2.89 5.34
C LEU A 76 4.17 -4.31 5.18
N GLU A 77 5.40 -4.56 5.65
CA GLU A 77 6.02 -5.87 5.55
C GLU A 77 5.27 -6.92 6.37
N TYR A 78 4.73 -6.54 7.52
CA TYR A 78 3.79 -7.37 8.27
C TYR A 78 2.56 -7.73 7.43
N MET A 79 1.89 -6.75 6.83
CA MET A 79 0.72 -6.97 5.97
C MET A 79 1.06 -7.90 4.78
N LEU A 80 2.19 -7.66 4.11
CA LEU A 80 2.62 -8.49 2.97
C LEU A 80 2.89 -9.95 3.39
N ALA A 81 3.47 -10.16 4.58
CA ALA A 81 3.66 -11.51 5.12
C ALA A 81 2.32 -12.20 5.39
N ARG A 82 1.34 -11.48 5.97
CA ARG A 82 -0.02 -12.03 6.13
C ARG A 82 -0.68 -12.33 4.78
N PHE A 83 -0.46 -11.51 3.75
CA PHE A 83 -0.98 -11.82 2.40
C PHE A 83 -0.34 -13.08 1.82
N ALA A 84 0.96 -13.28 2.04
CA ALA A 84 1.65 -14.52 1.66
C ALA A 84 1.00 -15.75 2.29
N ASP A 85 0.67 -15.69 3.57
CA ASP A 85 0.01 -16.79 4.29
C ASP A 85 -1.41 -17.04 3.80
N TRP A 86 -2.19 -15.98 3.61
CA TRP A 86 -3.63 -16.10 3.30
C TRP A 86 -3.92 -16.36 1.83
N PHE A 87 -3.14 -15.75 0.94
CA PHE A 87 -3.45 -15.69 -0.50
C PHE A 87 -2.35 -16.29 -1.39
N GLY A 88 -1.19 -16.67 -0.82
CA GLY A 88 -0.09 -17.26 -1.57
C GLY A 88 -0.27 -18.77 -1.83
N THR A 89 -0.02 -19.22 -3.07
CA THR A 89 0.29 -20.62 -3.40
C THR A 89 1.78 -20.85 -3.33
N GLN A 90 2.54 -19.93 -3.90
CA GLN A 90 4.00 -19.80 -3.86
C GLN A 90 4.32 -18.32 -3.72
N CYS A 91 5.21 -17.98 -2.78
CA CYS A 91 5.60 -16.60 -2.50
C CYS A 91 7.10 -16.44 -2.72
N THR A 92 7.47 -15.45 -3.52
CA THR A 92 8.87 -15.10 -3.76
C THR A 92 9.10 -13.67 -3.31
N TRP A 93 9.95 -13.49 -2.32
CA TRP A 93 10.43 -12.21 -1.86
C TRP A 93 11.68 -11.86 -2.66
N VAL A 94 11.59 -10.79 -3.46
CA VAL A 94 12.70 -10.36 -4.35
C VAL A 94 13.53 -9.29 -3.69
N TRP A 95 13.92 -9.57 -2.45
CA TRP A 95 14.75 -8.69 -1.64
C TRP A 95 15.93 -9.49 -1.06
N ARG A 96 17.16 -9.04 -1.26
CA ARG A 96 18.38 -9.65 -0.73
C ARG A 96 19.39 -8.57 -0.39
N ASP A 97 20.13 -8.76 0.71
CA ASP A 97 21.24 -7.90 1.11
C ASP A 97 20.89 -6.41 1.15
N GLY A 98 19.63 -6.08 1.52
CA GLY A 98 19.17 -4.71 1.62
C GLY A 98 18.73 -4.07 0.30
N ALA A 99 18.58 -4.83 -0.80
CA ALA A 99 18.21 -4.32 -2.11
C ALA A 99 17.23 -5.24 -2.85
N LEU A 100 16.61 -4.72 -3.94
CA LEU A 100 15.84 -5.56 -4.85
C LEU A 100 16.78 -6.45 -5.69
N ASP A 101 16.53 -7.75 -5.66
CA ASP A 101 17.21 -8.74 -6.51
C ASP A 101 16.52 -8.79 -7.89
N LEU A 102 16.97 -7.94 -8.82
CA LEU A 102 16.38 -7.81 -10.15
C LEU A 102 16.62 -9.04 -11.03
N GLU A 103 17.65 -9.84 -10.75
CA GLU A 103 17.88 -11.08 -11.49
C GLU A 103 16.89 -12.15 -11.02
N LEU A 104 16.69 -12.30 -9.71
CA LEU A 104 15.65 -13.16 -9.16
C LEU A 104 14.25 -12.73 -9.66
N LEU A 105 13.96 -11.42 -9.66
CA LEU A 105 12.70 -10.89 -10.19
C LEU A 105 12.53 -11.31 -11.66
N THR A 106 13.58 -11.13 -12.47
CA THR A 106 13.54 -11.51 -13.90
C THR A 106 13.28 -13.00 -14.05
N GLU A 107 13.96 -13.85 -13.30
CA GLU A 107 13.80 -15.30 -13.32
C GLU A 107 12.35 -15.70 -12.99
N VAL A 108 11.80 -15.19 -11.89
CA VAL A 108 10.46 -15.53 -11.42
C VAL A 108 9.38 -15.07 -12.40
N LEU A 109 9.50 -13.87 -12.98
CA LEU A 109 8.57 -13.36 -13.97
C LEU A 109 8.64 -14.16 -15.28
N ARG A 110 9.85 -14.58 -15.74
CA ARG A 110 10.01 -15.47 -16.90
C ARG A 110 9.42 -16.86 -16.67
N GLN A 111 9.55 -17.40 -15.46
CA GLN A 111 8.92 -18.66 -15.09
C GLN A 111 7.39 -18.55 -15.15
N ALA A 112 6.81 -17.46 -14.60
CA ALA A 112 5.37 -17.23 -14.64
C ALA A 112 4.84 -17.05 -16.07
N GLU A 113 5.57 -16.32 -16.92
CA GLU A 113 5.28 -16.16 -18.34
C GLU A 113 5.29 -17.51 -19.08
N ALA A 114 6.32 -18.32 -18.88
CA ALA A 114 6.47 -19.63 -19.54
C ALA A 114 5.41 -20.65 -19.08
N SER A 115 5.05 -20.65 -17.80
CA SER A 115 4.02 -21.53 -17.25
C SER A 115 2.60 -21.04 -17.53
N LYS A 116 2.44 -19.81 -18.02
CA LYS A 116 1.16 -19.12 -18.17
C LYS A 116 0.36 -19.05 -16.85
N GLU A 117 1.07 -18.98 -15.74
CA GLU A 117 0.50 -18.85 -14.42
C GLU A 117 0.25 -17.36 -14.10
N ALA A 118 -0.97 -17.03 -13.68
CA ALA A 118 -1.28 -15.69 -13.22
C ALA A 118 -0.58 -15.39 -11.88
N VAL A 119 0.00 -14.19 -11.76
CA VAL A 119 0.74 -13.77 -10.57
C VAL A 119 0.25 -12.43 -10.05
N ALA A 120 0.37 -12.20 -8.73
CA ALA A 120 0.25 -10.88 -8.15
C ALA A 120 1.65 -10.36 -7.80
N VAL A 121 1.99 -9.17 -8.30
CA VAL A 121 3.24 -8.46 -7.98
C VAL A 121 2.91 -7.35 -6.99
N LEU A 122 3.45 -7.45 -5.78
CA LEU A 122 3.11 -6.56 -4.66
C LEU A 122 4.33 -5.75 -4.23
N GLY A 123 4.19 -4.44 -4.05
CA GLY A 123 5.31 -3.61 -3.60
C GLY A 123 4.95 -2.15 -3.42
N THR A 124 5.94 -1.35 -3.01
CA THR A 124 5.79 0.10 -2.95
C THR A 124 5.91 0.71 -4.35
N SER A 125 5.28 1.86 -4.59
CA SER A 125 5.49 2.64 -5.82
C SER A 125 6.98 2.91 -6.06
N PHE A 126 7.73 3.13 -4.98
CA PHE A 126 9.17 3.32 -5.02
C PHE A 126 9.93 2.07 -5.53
N ALA A 127 9.55 0.88 -5.07
CA ALA A 127 10.13 -0.37 -5.56
C ALA A 127 9.87 -0.55 -7.07
N PHE A 128 8.68 -0.20 -7.55
CA PHE A 128 8.38 -0.22 -8.99
C PHE A 128 9.21 0.77 -9.80
N VAL A 129 9.50 1.97 -9.28
CA VAL A 129 10.45 2.90 -9.95
C VAL A 129 11.83 2.25 -10.10
N HIS A 130 12.34 1.58 -9.05
CA HIS A 130 13.61 0.85 -9.13
C HIS A 130 13.58 -0.32 -10.12
N VAL A 131 12.46 -1.03 -10.20
CA VAL A 131 12.25 -2.08 -11.22
C VAL A 131 12.30 -1.48 -12.63
N GLU A 132 11.65 -0.33 -12.86
CA GLU A 132 11.68 0.36 -14.15
C GLU A 132 13.08 0.82 -14.54
N ASP A 133 13.81 1.41 -13.61
CA ASP A 133 15.17 1.89 -13.86
C ASP A 133 16.19 0.73 -14.05
N GLY A 134 16.01 -0.38 -13.33
CA GLY A 134 16.98 -1.48 -13.30
C GLY A 134 16.78 -2.58 -14.32
N LEU A 135 15.57 -2.78 -14.84
CA LEU A 135 15.30 -3.84 -15.82
C LEU A 135 15.64 -3.46 -17.27
N GLY A 136 15.98 -2.20 -17.57
CA GLY A 136 16.27 -1.73 -18.92
C GLY A 136 15.11 -2.01 -19.88
N ASP A 137 15.38 -2.65 -21.02
CA ASP A 137 14.38 -2.95 -22.05
C ASP A 137 13.64 -4.30 -21.82
N ARG A 138 13.90 -5.00 -20.73
CA ARG A 138 13.26 -6.28 -20.42
C ARG A 138 11.74 -6.08 -20.23
N ARG A 139 10.94 -6.88 -20.93
CA ARG A 139 9.46 -6.90 -20.85
C ARG A 139 8.96 -8.31 -20.62
N PHE A 140 7.77 -8.42 -20.07
CA PHE A 140 7.12 -9.68 -19.75
C PHE A 140 5.66 -9.62 -20.21
N GLU A 141 5.13 -10.75 -20.66
CA GLU A 141 3.72 -10.92 -21.01
C GLU A 141 3.08 -11.87 -19.97
N LEU A 142 2.73 -11.32 -18.84
CA LEU A 142 2.14 -12.11 -17.76
C LEU A 142 0.75 -12.62 -18.14
N ALA A 143 0.41 -13.81 -17.66
CA ALA A 143 -0.85 -14.47 -18.00
C ALA A 143 -2.08 -13.64 -17.59
N PRO A 144 -3.21 -13.76 -18.34
CA PRO A 144 -4.48 -13.15 -17.93
C PRO A 144 -4.84 -13.53 -16.49
N GLY A 145 -5.34 -12.56 -15.73
CA GLY A 145 -5.57 -12.72 -14.28
C GLY A 145 -4.45 -12.19 -13.41
N SER A 146 -3.24 -11.96 -13.97
CA SER A 146 -2.16 -11.29 -13.25
C SER A 146 -2.56 -9.86 -12.85
N ARG A 147 -2.01 -9.41 -11.71
CA ARG A 147 -2.32 -8.11 -11.13
C ARG A 147 -1.12 -7.52 -10.40
N VAL A 148 -1.18 -6.23 -10.16
CA VAL A 148 -0.16 -5.49 -9.41
C VAL A 148 -0.84 -4.73 -8.27
N MET A 149 -0.25 -4.75 -7.09
CA MET A 149 -0.57 -3.81 -6.02
C MET A 149 0.64 -2.92 -5.78
N GLN A 150 0.42 -1.63 -5.91
CA GLN A 150 1.39 -0.64 -5.46
C GLN A 150 0.84 0.12 -4.26
N THR A 151 1.72 0.55 -3.36
CA THR A 151 1.36 1.35 -2.20
C THR A 151 2.36 2.47 -1.95
N GLY A 152 1.93 3.51 -1.25
CA GLY A 152 2.77 4.64 -0.88
C GLY A 152 2.91 5.71 -1.95
N GLY A 153 3.69 6.72 -1.62
CA GLY A 153 3.92 7.89 -2.46
C GLY A 153 5.38 8.02 -2.88
N TYR A 154 5.64 8.86 -3.87
CA TYR A 154 6.93 9.02 -4.55
C TYR A 154 7.89 10.01 -3.88
N LYS A 155 7.57 10.55 -2.67
CA LYS A 155 8.27 11.73 -2.16
C LYS A 155 9.47 11.41 -1.29
N GLY A 156 10.64 11.88 -1.71
CA GLY A 156 11.74 12.25 -0.84
C GLY A 156 13.09 11.61 -1.07
N ARG A 157 13.26 10.57 -1.92
CA ARG A 157 14.56 9.86 -2.08
C ARG A 157 14.88 9.33 -3.47
N SER A 158 13.93 9.34 -4.40
CA SER A 158 14.17 9.00 -5.81
C SER A 158 13.57 10.07 -6.71
N ARG A 159 13.79 9.91 -8.00
CA ARG A 159 13.13 10.71 -9.03
C ARG A 159 11.62 10.68 -8.79
N GLU A 160 10.99 11.86 -8.61
CA GLU A 160 9.53 11.97 -8.63
C GLU A 160 9.04 11.55 -10.02
N VAL A 161 8.20 10.52 -10.05
CA VAL A 161 7.56 10.05 -11.28
C VAL A 161 6.07 10.37 -11.16
N ASP A 162 5.48 10.88 -12.22
CA ASP A 162 4.04 11.07 -12.29
C ASP A 162 3.33 9.71 -12.09
N PRO A 163 2.30 9.61 -11.25
CA PRO A 163 1.59 8.36 -11.00
C PRO A 163 1.05 7.68 -12.25
N GLU A 164 0.54 8.46 -13.23
CA GLU A 164 0.02 7.91 -14.47
C GLU A 164 1.16 7.37 -15.35
N VAL A 165 2.30 8.07 -15.39
CA VAL A 165 3.49 7.61 -16.11
C VAL A 165 4.02 6.29 -15.53
N LEU A 166 4.06 6.15 -14.21
CA LEU A 166 4.47 4.88 -13.60
C LEU A 166 3.45 3.77 -13.86
N LEU A 167 2.17 4.07 -13.78
CA LEU A 167 1.10 3.13 -14.08
C LEU A 167 1.26 2.54 -15.49
N ASP A 168 1.46 3.40 -16.49
CA ASP A 168 1.65 3.00 -17.88
C ASP A 168 2.97 2.22 -18.08
N ALA A 169 4.03 2.61 -17.38
CA ALA A 169 5.30 1.90 -17.43
C ALA A 169 5.17 0.48 -16.88
N ILE A 170 4.55 0.31 -15.70
CA ILE A 170 4.29 -1.01 -15.11
C ILE A 170 3.41 -1.86 -16.05
N ALA A 171 2.36 -1.27 -16.62
CA ALA A 171 1.47 -1.95 -17.56
C ALA A 171 2.23 -2.48 -18.77
N ALA A 172 3.05 -1.63 -19.39
CA ALA A 172 3.86 -1.98 -20.56
C ALA A 172 4.99 -2.96 -20.23
N ARG A 173 5.53 -2.91 -18.98
CA ARG A 173 6.60 -3.79 -18.51
C ARG A 173 6.12 -5.21 -18.29
N LEU A 174 4.97 -5.37 -17.69
CA LEU A 174 4.45 -6.65 -17.21
C LEU A 174 3.37 -7.24 -18.13
N GLY A 175 2.95 -6.55 -19.19
CA GLY A 175 1.85 -6.97 -20.05
C GLY A 175 0.50 -7.04 -19.31
N VAL A 176 0.31 -6.23 -18.26
CA VAL A 176 -0.89 -6.23 -17.43
C VAL A 176 -1.71 -4.98 -17.72
N GLY A 177 -3.00 -5.12 -17.98
CA GLY A 177 -3.88 -3.97 -18.21
C GLY A 177 -3.94 -3.01 -17.02
N THR A 178 -3.98 -1.70 -17.27
CA THR A 178 -3.98 -0.66 -16.23
C THR A 178 -5.07 -0.83 -15.16
N PRO A 179 -6.28 -1.38 -15.44
CA PRO A 179 -7.27 -1.64 -14.39
C PRO A 179 -6.81 -2.68 -13.36
N ARG A 180 -5.86 -3.55 -13.71
CA ARG A 180 -5.31 -4.59 -12.83
C ARG A 180 -4.08 -4.14 -12.04
N ILE A 181 -3.73 -2.88 -12.14
CA ILE A 181 -2.71 -2.23 -11.32
C ILE A 181 -3.45 -1.36 -10.29
N ILE A 182 -3.48 -1.84 -9.05
CA ILE A 182 -4.28 -1.29 -7.97
C ILE A 182 -3.36 -0.50 -7.03
N ASN A 183 -3.78 0.71 -6.67
CA ASN A 183 -3.13 1.43 -5.60
C ASN A 183 -3.78 1.08 -4.26
N GLU A 184 -2.94 0.76 -3.28
CA GLU A 184 -3.33 0.58 -1.89
C GLU A 184 -3.06 1.89 -1.14
N PHE A 185 -4.00 2.30 -0.29
CA PHE A 185 -3.85 3.40 0.63
C PHE A 185 -3.93 2.90 2.07
N GLY A 186 -2.81 2.95 2.75
CA GLY A 186 -2.66 2.63 4.16
C GLY A 186 -1.73 3.60 4.89
N ALA A 187 -1.63 3.46 6.18
CA ALA A 187 -0.74 4.21 7.05
C ALA A 187 -0.43 3.43 8.30
N THR A 188 0.76 3.64 8.88
CA THR A 188 1.13 3.03 10.17
C THR A 188 0.15 3.43 11.29
N GLU A 189 -0.51 4.58 11.14
CA GLU A 189 -1.53 5.12 12.03
C GLU A 189 -2.88 4.41 11.94
N LEU A 190 -3.09 3.57 10.93
CA LEU A 190 -4.35 2.88 10.63
C LEU A 190 -4.19 1.37 10.80
N SER A 191 -5.28 0.70 11.13
CA SER A 191 -5.39 -0.76 11.11
C SER A 191 -6.06 -1.28 9.84
N SER A 192 -6.57 -0.39 8.99
CA SER A 192 -7.30 -0.74 7.78
C SER A 192 -6.62 -0.19 6.53
N GLN A 193 -6.82 -0.89 5.41
CA GLN A 193 -6.34 -0.51 4.08
C GLN A 193 -7.54 -0.23 3.18
N MET A 194 -7.39 0.77 2.31
CA MET A 194 -8.31 1.09 1.23
C MET A 194 -7.62 0.81 -0.11
N TYR A 195 -8.34 0.25 -1.05
CA TYR A 195 -7.82 -0.14 -2.36
C TYR A 195 -8.60 0.52 -3.48
N GLU A 196 -7.95 0.80 -4.61
CA GLU A 196 -8.67 1.20 -5.82
C GLU A 196 -9.63 0.10 -6.28
N THR A 197 -10.78 0.51 -6.80
CA THR A 197 -11.85 -0.40 -7.26
C THR A 197 -11.57 -1.02 -8.61
N THR A 198 -10.56 -0.56 -9.34
CA THR A 198 -10.35 -0.80 -10.77
C THR A 198 -10.32 -2.29 -11.16
N LEU A 199 -9.64 -3.14 -10.37
CA LEU A 199 -9.62 -4.59 -10.63
C LEU A 199 -11.01 -5.22 -10.50
N ARG A 200 -11.72 -4.90 -9.42
CA ARG A 200 -13.07 -5.40 -9.18
C ARG A 200 -14.04 -4.93 -10.28
N ASP A 201 -13.92 -3.66 -10.65
CA ASP A 201 -14.75 -3.05 -11.69
C ASP A 201 -14.45 -3.67 -13.08
N ASP A 202 -13.16 -3.96 -13.38
CA ASP A 202 -12.75 -4.68 -14.60
C ASP A 202 -13.35 -6.10 -14.66
N ILE A 203 -13.26 -6.86 -13.56
CA ILE A 203 -13.83 -8.20 -13.46
C ILE A 203 -15.36 -8.16 -13.60
N GLY A 204 -16.00 -7.14 -13.03
CA GLY A 204 -17.44 -6.92 -13.11
C GLY A 204 -17.92 -6.34 -14.45
N GLY A 205 -17.01 -5.98 -15.36
CA GLY A 205 -17.34 -5.35 -16.64
C GLY A 205 -17.90 -3.92 -16.54
N ALA A 206 -17.63 -3.22 -15.46
CA ALA A 206 -18.15 -1.90 -15.14
C ALA A 206 -17.05 -0.91 -14.76
N LEU A 207 -16.06 -0.74 -15.63
CA LEU A 207 -14.95 0.20 -15.39
C LEU A 207 -15.48 1.63 -15.19
N GLY A 208 -14.98 2.25 -14.12
CA GLY A 208 -15.27 3.64 -13.74
C GLY A 208 -13.97 4.42 -13.44
N PRO A 209 -14.10 5.65 -12.95
CA PRO A 209 -12.93 6.43 -12.54
C PRO A 209 -12.20 5.73 -11.38
N ARG A 210 -10.87 5.88 -11.33
CA ARG A 210 -10.05 5.39 -10.22
C ARG A 210 -10.49 6.05 -8.92
N ARG A 211 -10.83 5.23 -7.94
CA ARG A 211 -11.24 5.65 -6.61
C ARG A 211 -10.94 4.56 -5.60
N LEU A 212 -10.69 4.95 -4.38
CA LEU A 212 -10.51 4.02 -3.27
C LEU A 212 -11.87 3.56 -2.76
N TRP A 213 -12.04 2.25 -2.66
CA TRP A 213 -13.10 1.65 -1.88
C TRP A 213 -12.84 1.87 -0.39
N VAL A 214 -13.83 2.36 0.33
CA VAL A 214 -13.76 2.58 1.77
C VAL A 214 -14.47 1.40 2.46
N PRO A 215 -13.75 0.60 3.27
CA PRO A 215 -14.36 -0.52 3.98
C PRO A 215 -15.52 -0.07 4.88
N PRO A 216 -16.56 -0.90 5.11
CA PRO A 216 -17.73 -0.49 5.89
C PRO A 216 -17.44 -0.15 7.36
N TRP A 217 -16.31 -0.57 7.89
CA TRP A 217 -15.82 -0.22 9.22
C TRP A 217 -14.90 1.01 9.23
N VAL A 218 -14.70 1.65 8.09
CA VAL A 218 -13.93 2.89 7.94
C VAL A 218 -14.84 4.00 7.43
N ARG A 219 -14.66 5.20 7.94
CA ARG A 219 -15.24 6.42 7.35
C ARG A 219 -14.12 7.32 6.86
N ALA A 220 -14.07 7.57 5.57
CA ALA A 220 -13.15 8.51 4.94
C ALA A 220 -13.91 9.78 4.55
N THR A 221 -13.55 10.92 5.12
CA THR A 221 -14.30 12.18 4.99
C THR A 221 -13.36 13.31 4.63
N PRO A 222 -13.45 13.91 3.44
CA PRO A 222 -12.80 15.18 3.17
C PRO A 222 -13.44 16.28 4.04
N VAL A 223 -12.58 17.05 4.74
CA VAL A 223 -13.00 18.13 5.64
C VAL A 223 -12.33 19.44 5.25
N ASP A 224 -12.98 20.53 5.50
CA ASP A 224 -12.41 21.85 5.38
C ASP A 224 -11.29 22.05 6.42
N PRO A 225 -10.09 22.51 6.04
CA PRO A 225 -8.95 22.57 6.94
C PRO A 225 -9.10 23.54 8.11
N ASP A 226 -9.92 24.58 7.97
CA ASP A 226 -10.09 25.62 8.96
C ASP A 226 -11.23 25.29 9.94
N THR A 227 -12.34 24.81 9.42
CA THR A 227 -13.53 24.54 10.24
C THR A 227 -13.66 23.09 10.70
N LEU A 228 -12.90 22.16 10.07
CA LEU A 228 -12.96 20.71 10.25
C LEU A 228 -14.32 20.08 9.96
N GLN A 229 -15.20 20.85 9.29
CA GLN A 229 -16.50 20.34 8.86
C GLN A 229 -16.38 19.56 7.56
N PRO A 230 -17.19 18.53 7.36
CA PRO A 230 -17.25 17.80 6.10
C PRO A 230 -17.53 18.74 4.93
N VAL A 231 -16.76 18.62 3.85
CA VAL A 231 -17.09 19.28 2.59
C VAL A 231 -18.05 18.42 1.77
N HIS A 232 -18.82 19.05 0.88
CA HIS A 232 -19.89 18.40 0.14
C HIS A 232 -19.53 18.19 -1.33
N GLY A 233 -20.09 17.14 -1.92
CA GLY A 233 -19.89 16.80 -3.33
C GLY A 233 -18.42 16.50 -3.62
N GLU A 234 -17.94 16.95 -4.77
CA GLU A 234 -16.56 16.78 -5.21
C GLU A 234 -15.58 17.86 -4.70
N THR A 235 -15.99 18.67 -3.72
CA THR A 235 -15.11 19.67 -3.12
C THR A 235 -13.91 18.99 -2.47
N VAL A 236 -12.73 19.52 -2.77
CA VAL A 236 -11.47 19.01 -2.19
C VAL A 236 -11.35 19.48 -0.75
N GLY A 237 -11.02 18.55 0.15
CA GLY A 237 -10.73 18.81 1.55
C GLY A 237 -9.53 18.00 2.04
N ILE A 238 -9.16 18.18 3.30
CA ILE A 238 -8.17 17.33 3.97
C ILE A 238 -8.86 16.03 4.40
N LEU A 239 -8.24 14.89 4.11
CA LEU A 239 -8.81 13.59 4.42
C LEU A 239 -8.76 13.30 5.93
N ARG A 240 -9.93 13.16 6.55
CA ARG A 240 -10.13 12.59 7.88
C ARG A 240 -10.56 11.13 7.74
N ILE A 241 -9.96 10.26 8.56
CA ILE A 241 -10.25 8.82 8.57
C ILE A 241 -10.67 8.43 9.99
N ASP A 242 -11.85 7.85 10.10
CA ASP A 242 -12.35 7.20 11.30
C ASP A 242 -12.27 5.68 11.05
N ASP A 243 -11.29 5.00 11.67
CA ASP A 243 -11.02 3.56 11.50
C ASP A 243 -11.40 2.79 12.77
N THR A 244 -12.54 2.12 12.74
CA THR A 244 -13.05 1.40 13.90
C THR A 244 -12.33 0.08 14.16
N ALA A 245 -11.47 -0.39 13.28
CA ALA A 245 -10.58 -1.52 13.53
C ALA A 245 -9.36 -1.11 14.37
N ASN A 246 -9.06 0.19 14.49
CA ASN A 246 -7.91 0.71 15.25
C ASN A 246 -8.26 0.96 16.73
N LEU A 247 -8.57 -0.11 17.47
CA LEU A 247 -8.97 -0.02 18.88
C LEU A 247 -7.79 0.20 19.84
N ASP A 248 -6.61 -0.26 19.46
CA ASP A 248 -5.41 -0.15 20.31
C ASP A 248 -4.84 1.26 20.38
N SER A 249 -5.26 2.16 19.48
CA SER A 249 -4.74 3.52 19.38
C SER A 249 -5.87 4.53 19.14
N VAL A 250 -5.64 5.52 18.27
CA VAL A 250 -6.60 6.57 17.91
C VAL A 250 -7.38 6.16 16.68
N CYS A 251 -8.68 5.91 16.86
CA CYS A 251 -9.55 5.53 15.75
C CYS A 251 -9.82 6.67 14.75
N CYS A 252 -9.64 7.92 15.14
CA CYS A 252 -9.98 9.10 14.36
C CYS A 252 -8.71 9.90 14.07
N ILE A 253 -8.27 9.97 12.84
CA ILE A 253 -7.09 10.75 12.43
C ILE A 253 -7.42 11.70 11.30
N GLN A 254 -6.87 12.92 11.38
CA GLN A 254 -6.79 13.82 10.25
C GLN A 254 -5.42 13.67 9.60
N THR A 255 -5.43 13.28 8.34
CA THR A 255 -4.21 13.17 7.54
C THR A 255 -3.78 14.55 7.03
N ALA A 256 -2.73 14.60 6.24
CA ALA A 256 -2.42 15.79 5.44
C ALA A 256 -2.58 15.50 3.94
N ASP A 257 -3.42 14.53 3.60
CA ASP A 257 -3.72 14.19 2.22
C ASP A 257 -4.97 14.96 1.76
N LEU A 258 -4.91 15.51 0.56
CA LEU A 258 -6.04 16.11 -0.13
C LEU A 258 -6.91 15.01 -0.72
N ALA A 259 -8.21 15.11 -0.53
CA ALA A 259 -9.14 14.15 -1.10
C ALA A 259 -10.45 14.81 -1.52
N ARG A 260 -11.16 14.16 -2.43
CA ARG A 260 -12.56 14.47 -2.77
C ARG A 260 -13.40 13.21 -2.73
N ARG A 261 -14.67 13.37 -2.45
CA ARG A 261 -15.62 12.28 -2.43
C ARG A 261 -16.20 12.04 -3.82
N LEU A 262 -16.32 10.77 -4.20
CA LEU A 262 -17.23 10.32 -5.24
C LEU A 262 -18.39 9.57 -4.61
N ASP A 263 -19.45 9.27 -5.37
CA ASP A 263 -20.67 8.62 -4.86
C ASP A 263 -20.37 7.32 -4.10
N ASP A 264 -19.41 6.52 -4.59
CA ASP A 264 -19.07 5.20 -4.08
C ASP A 264 -17.60 5.03 -3.65
N GLY A 265 -16.92 6.14 -3.34
CA GLY A 265 -15.52 6.07 -2.91
C GLY A 265 -14.85 7.41 -2.67
N ILE A 266 -13.53 7.36 -2.53
CA ILE A 266 -12.67 8.53 -2.27
C ILE A 266 -11.55 8.58 -3.32
N VAL A 267 -11.29 9.76 -3.85
CA VAL A 267 -10.09 10.03 -4.65
C VAL A 267 -9.10 10.80 -3.80
N VAL A 268 -7.92 10.23 -3.58
CA VAL A 268 -6.80 10.91 -2.92
C VAL A 268 -5.96 11.61 -3.98
N LEU A 269 -5.78 12.91 -3.81
CA LEU A 269 -5.13 13.79 -4.79
C LEU A 269 -3.66 14.08 -4.47
N GLY A 270 -3.14 13.50 -3.38
CA GLY A 270 -1.79 13.72 -2.90
C GLY A 270 -1.74 14.54 -1.61
N ARG A 271 -0.55 15.00 -1.25
CA ARG A 271 -0.32 15.74 0.01
C ARG A 271 -0.70 17.22 -0.14
N ALA A 272 -1.24 17.80 0.90
CA ALA A 272 -1.48 19.25 0.97
C ALA A 272 -0.14 20.01 0.85
N PRO A 273 -0.14 21.22 0.23
CA PRO A 273 1.05 22.06 0.14
C PRO A 273 1.69 22.30 1.52
N GLY A 274 3.01 22.13 1.61
CA GLY A 274 3.77 22.26 2.87
C GLY A 274 3.68 21.08 3.84
N ALA A 275 2.88 20.06 3.55
CA ALA A 275 2.84 18.86 4.36
C ALA A 275 4.14 18.04 4.22
N PRO A 276 4.67 17.45 5.31
CA PRO A 276 5.86 16.61 5.22
C PRO A 276 5.61 15.41 4.28
N PRO A 277 6.61 14.97 3.52
CA PRO A 277 6.48 13.79 2.68
C PRO A 277 6.17 12.54 3.51
N ARG A 278 5.54 11.56 2.89
CA ARG A 278 5.17 10.28 3.50
C ARG A 278 5.79 9.13 2.72
N GLY A 279 6.37 8.14 3.40
CA GLY A 279 6.83 6.87 2.83
C GLY A 279 6.14 5.71 3.52
N CYS A 280 5.96 4.59 2.84
CA CYS A 280 5.26 3.42 3.39
C CYS A 280 6.21 2.34 3.93
N SER A 281 7.45 2.24 3.46
CA SER A 281 8.46 1.30 3.95
C SER A 281 9.80 1.98 4.13
N LEU A 282 10.28 1.97 5.38
CA LEU A 282 11.58 2.55 5.72
C LEU A 282 12.75 1.66 5.34
N ALA A 283 12.60 0.34 5.54
CA ALA A 283 13.68 -0.59 5.27
C ALA A 283 13.99 -0.63 3.77
N ALA A 284 12.94 -0.76 2.95
CA ALA A 284 13.07 -0.73 1.51
C ALA A 284 13.55 0.64 1.00
N ASP A 285 12.91 1.74 1.45
CA ASP A 285 13.26 3.10 1.02
C ASP A 285 14.68 3.53 1.46
N GLN A 286 15.14 3.09 2.63
CA GLN A 286 16.50 3.41 3.11
C GLN A 286 17.58 2.64 2.36
N ALA A 287 17.34 1.37 2.08
CA ALA A 287 18.28 0.54 1.37
C ALA A 287 18.38 0.94 -0.11
N LEU A 288 17.26 1.22 -0.77
CA LEU A 288 17.24 1.65 -2.16
C LEU A 288 17.70 3.10 -2.36
N GLY A 289 17.59 3.98 -1.37
CA GLY A 289 18.06 5.37 -1.44
C GLY A 289 19.52 5.56 -1.05
N ALA A 290 20.23 4.52 -0.64
CA ALA A 290 21.65 4.54 -0.28
C ALA A 290 22.58 4.13 -1.46
N GLN A 291 22.03 3.77 -2.60
CA GLN A 291 22.74 3.48 -3.85
C GLN A 291 22.66 4.71 -4.77
#